data_ff2f88fcdc6f8e7436f3d7a3dd7b74cb
#
_entry.id   ff2f88fcdc6f8e7436f3d7a3dd7b74cb
#
_cell.length_a   1.000
_cell.length_b   1.000
_cell.length_c   1.000
_cell.angle_alpha   90.00
_cell.angle_beta   90.00
_cell.angle_gamma   90.00
#
_symmetry.space_group_name_H-M   'P 1'
#
loop_
_entity.id
_entity.type
_entity.pdbx_description
1 polymer ?
#
loop_
_entity_poly.entity_id
_entity_poly.type
_entity_poly.pdbx_seq_one_letter_code
_entity_poly.pdbx_strand_id
1 'polypeptide(L)'
;MTIGERIKSARIGAGLSQRNLAREMGLSAMAISKYENGEIVPRSGLLIQMSEILGVNVDYFFRSISVNLSEPQYRCRKPLKKKEANQVHAKVREWLERHLEIELILGEERTLTLPSKETCRVASPDGIEDAARRVRDEWSLGLDPIENVMDVLEQHGIRVGVIDAPDTFDALTFYYDDNTPVIAVNNDTPGDRQRFNLAHELGHLLLQVEGGVDEEAAAHRFAAAFLVPKEMAFRELGQRRRNISPREFYLLKHKWGMSMSAWLHRAAELGIISKSTAERLWTLFNQNKWREREPGVPLPQEHPTNMKLLVLRALSEKKISTSRAQELLGGEQPGEQCVESF
;
A
#
# COMPACT_ATOMS: atom_id res chain seq x y z
N MET A 1 6.66 -12.08 20.78
CA MET A 1 5.81 -11.16 21.61
C MET A 1 5.08 -11.97 22.66
N THR A 2 4.94 -11.44 23.88
CA THR A 2 4.09 -12.00 24.95
C THR A 2 2.60 -11.68 24.71
N ILE A 3 1.69 -12.38 25.41
CA ILE A 3 0.25 -12.07 25.34
C ILE A 3 -0.04 -10.59 25.68
N GLY A 4 0.66 -10.04 26.68
CA GLY A 4 0.50 -8.64 27.07
C GLY A 4 0.93 -7.66 25.97
N GLU A 5 2.06 -7.91 25.32
CA GLU A 5 2.52 -7.11 24.18
C GLU A 5 1.55 -7.20 22.99
N ARG A 6 0.93 -8.36 22.76
CA ARG A 6 -0.09 -8.53 21.72
C ARG A 6 -1.38 -7.79 22.04
N ILE A 7 -1.84 -7.81 23.30
CA ILE A 7 -2.98 -7.00 23.75
C ILE A 7 -2.69 -5.51 23.50
N LYS A 8 -1.51 -5.03 23.87
CA LYS A 8 -1.08 -3.64 23.63
C LYS A 8 -1.05 -3.31 22.14
N SER A 9 -0.50 -4.20 21.31
CA SER A 9 -0.43 -4.00 19.84
C SER A 9 -1.82 -3.94 19.22
N ALA A 10 -2.72 -4.87 19.56
CA ALA A 10 -4.11 -4.87 19.08
C ALA A 10 -4.86 -3.61 19.50
N ARG A 11 -4.73 -3.19 20.76
CA ARG A 11 -5.35 -1.95 21.24
C ARG A 11 -4.86 -0.71 20.47
N ILE A 12 -3.57 -0.63 20.22
CA ILE A 12 -2.99 0.47 19.43
C ILE A 12 -3.53 0.42 17.99
N GLY A 13 -3.57 -0.77 17.38
CA GLY A 13 -4.14 -1.00 16.04
C GLY A 13 -5.61 -0.59 15.93
N ALA A 14 -6.40 -0.85 16.99
CA ALA A 14 -7.79 -0.38 17.12
C ALA A 14 -7.90 1.12 17.42
N GLY A 15 -6.79 1.86 17.59
CA GLY A 15 -6.79 3.29 17.90
C GLY A 15 -7.27 3.64 19.31
N LEU A 16 -7.38 2.65 20.21
CA LEU A 16 -7.91 2.84 21.56
C LEU A 16 -6.81 3.23 22.57
N SER A 17 -7.17 4.10 23.53
CA SER A 17 -6.38 4.28 24.74
C SER A 17 -6.65 3.17 25.75
N GLN A 18 -5.74 2.95 26.72
CA GLN A 18 -6.00 2.01 27.83
C GLN A 18 -7.30 2.36 28.58
N ARG A 19 -7.60 3.65 28.75
CA ARG A 19 -8.84 4.12 29.41
C ARG A 19 -10.09 3.78 28.59
N ASN A 20 -10.01 3.91 27.26
CA ASN A 20 -11.16 3.59 26.40
C ASN A 20 -11.42 2.10 26.38
N LEU A 21 -10.39 1.27 26.20
CA LEU A 21 -10.53 -0.19 26.27
C LEU A 21 -11.09 -0.63 27.66
N ALA A 22 -10.55 -0.08 28.73
CA ALA A 22 -11.04 -0.38 30.09
C ALA A 22 -12.52 -0.05 30.24
N ARG A 23 -12.97 1.09 29.72
CA ARG A 23 -14.38 1.50 29.76
C ARG A 23 -15.28 0.52 29.01
N GLU A 24 -14.90 0.09 27.81
CA GLU A 24 -15.67 -0.86 27.01
C GLU A 24 -15.73 -2.26 27.63
N MET A 25 -14.70 -2.63 28.38
CA MET A 25 -14.62 -3.91 29.09
C MET A 25 -15.22 -3.88 30.51
N GLY A 26 -15.64 -2.72 31.03
CA GLY A 26 -16.06 -2.59 32.41
C GLY A 26 -14.93 -2.78 33.44
N LEU A 27 -13.68 -2.50 33.06
CA LEU A 27 -12.48 -2.66 33.88
C LEU A 27 -11.83 -1.32 34.23
N SER A 28 -10.84 -1.34 35.12
CA SER A 28 -9.99 -0.18 35.39
C SER A 28 -8.84 -0.06 34.36
N ALA A 29 -8.40 1.16 34.06
CA ALA A 29 -7.24 1.37 33.20
C ALA A 29 -5.95 0.73 33.76
N MET A 30 -5.86 0.61 35.10
CA MET A 30 -4.78 -0.09 35.77
C MET A 30 -4.80 -1.60 35.48
N ALA A 31 -5.98 -2.22 35.39
CA ALA A 31 -6.08 -3.64 35.02
C ALA A 31 -5.58 -3.88 33.60
N ILE A 32 -5.98 -3.03 32.64
CA ILE A 32 -5.47 -3.09 31.26
C ILE A 32 -3.94 -2.94 31.23
N SER A 33 -3.41 -1.96 31.97
CA SER A 33 -1.94 -1.76 32.05
C SER A 33 -1.21 -3.00 32.58
N LYS A 34 -1.75 -3.66 33.62
CA LYS A 34 -1.17 -4.90 34.16
C LYS A 34 -1.21 -6.06 33.16
N TYR A 35 -2.29 -6.19 32.39
CA TYR A 35 -2.34 -7.18 31.30
C TYR A 35 -1.31 -6.90 30.21
N GLU A 36 -1.19 -5.64 29.77
CA GLU A 36 -0.25 -5.25 28.73
C GLU A 36 1.22 -5.40 29.14
N ASN A 37 1.52 -5.18 30.42
CA ASN A 37 2.88 -5.36 30.98
C ASN A 37 3.21 -6.82 31.33
N GLY A 38 2.24 -7.74 31.19
CA GLY A 38 2.41 -9.16 31.52
C GLY A 38 2.44 -9.45 33.03
N GLU A 39 2.07 -8.49 33.88
CA GLU A 39 2.00 -8.67 35.34
C GLU A 39 0.88 -9.65 35.73
N ILE A 40 -0.18 -9.69 34.94
CA ILE A 40 -1.30 -10.59 35.11
C ILE A 40 -1.71 -11.12 33.73
N VAL A 41 -1.96 -12.43 33.61
CA VAL A 41 -2.51 -13.03 32.39
C VAL A 41 -4.04 -12.97 32.46
N PRO A 42 -4.72 -12.38 31.46
CA PRO A 42 -6.18 -12.35 31.41
C PRO A 42 -6.76 -13.76 31.34
N ARG A 43 -7.92 -13.97 31.97
CA ARG A 43 -8.68 -15.21 31.79
C ARG A 43 -9.26 -15.30 30.38
N SER A 44 -9.51 -16.52 29.89
CA SER A 44 -10.01 -16.76 28.52
C SER A 44 -11.24 -15.94 28.14
N GLY A 45 -12.22 -15.80 29.07
CA GLY A 45 -13.39 -14.95 28.81
C GLY A 45 -13.06 -13.46 28.58
N LEU A 46 -12.02 -12.93 29.24
CA LEU A 46 -11.56 -11.56 29.00
C LEU A 46 -10.81 -11.44 27.67
N LEU A 47 -10.05 -12.47 27.26
CA LEU A 47 -9.39 -12.49 25.95
C LEU A 47 -10.41 -12.55 24.80
N ILE A 48 -11.50 -13.31 24.96
CA ILE A 48 -12.62 -13.33 24.00
C ILE A 48 -13.26 -11.94 23.90
N GLN A 49 -13.59 -11.32 25.01
CA GLN A 49 -14.17 -9.97 25.03
C GLN A 49 -13.19 -8.93 24.42
N MET A 50 -11.88 -9.04 24.73
CA MET A 50 -10.86 -8.19 24.11
C MET A 50 -10.80 -8.40 22.60
N SER A 51 -10.87 -9.63 22.11
CA SER A 51 -10.81 -9.92 20.68
C SER A 51 -11.94 -9.24 19.91
N GLU A 52 -13.16 -9.29 20.44
CA GLU A 52 -14.35 -8.63 19.85
C GLU A 52 -14.19 -7.10 19.81
N ILE A 53 -13.78 -6.48 20.92
CA ILE A 53 -13.60 -5.02 21.01
C ILE A 53 -12.45 -4.53 20.13
N LEU A 54 -11.38 -5.31 20.05
CA LEU A 54 -10.16 -4.95 19.32
C LEU A 54 -10.20 -5.32 17.83
N GLY A 55 -11.23 -6.06 17.40
CA GLY A 55 -11.40 -6.50 16.01
C GLY A 55 -10.32 -7.50 15.58
N VAL A 56 -9.84 -8.34 16.49
CA VAL A 56 -8.86 -9.40 16.21
C VAL A 56 -9.43 -10.76 16.60
N ASN A 57 -8.94 -11.85 16.00
CA ASN A 57 -9.29 -13.19 16.46
C ASN A 57 -8.60 -13.49 17.80
N VAL A 58 -9.19 -14.35 18.63
CA VAL A 58 -8.59 -14.76 19.93
C VAL A 58 -7.21 -15.39 19.74
N ASP A 59 -7.01 -16.15 18.66
CA ASP A 59 -5.73 -16.78 18.32
C ASP A 59 -4.60 -15.78 18.09
N TYR A 60 -4.93 -14.53 17.73
CA TYR A 60 -3.94 -13.43 17.62
C TYR A 60 -3.08 -13.29 18.88
N PHE A 61 -3.69 -13.44 20.08
CA PHE A 61 -2.96 -13.29 21.34
C PHE A 61 -1.94 -14.42 21.60
N PHE A 62 -2.05 -15.52 20.88
CA PHE A 62 -1.21 -16.72 21.05
C PHE A 62 -0.25 -16.98 19.88
N ARG A 63 -0.25 -16.14 18.84
CA ARG A 63 0.67 -16.30 17.69
C ARG A 63 2.12 -16.30 18.13
N SER A 64 2.89 -17.25 17.64
CA SER A 64 4.33 -17.40 17.91
C SER A 64 5.19 -16.48 17.04
N ILE A 65 4.76 -16.22 15.80
CA ILE A 65 5.48 -15.36 14.86
C ILE A 65 5.40 -13.92 15.34
N SER A 66 6.56 -13.28 15.43
CA SER A 66 6.69 -11.87 15.79
C SER A 66 7.64 -11.21 14.83
N VAL A 67 7.22 -10.13 14.20
CA VAL A 67 8.00 -9.37 13.24
C VAL A 67 8.55 -8.12 13.90
N ASN A 68 9.84 -7.87 13.70
CA ASN A 68 10.43 -6.57 14.00
C ASN A 68 10.30 -5.68 12.75
N LEU A 69 9.31 -4.80 12.79
CA LEU A 69 9.07 -3.84 11.73
C LEU A 69 9.81 -2.54 12.06
N SER A 70 10.64 -2.06 11.14
CA SER A 70 11.35 -0.79 11.32
C SER A 70 10.35 0.37 11.40
N GLU A 71 10.77 1.45 12.07
CA GLU A 71 10.05 2.72 11.95
C GLU A 71 10.00 3.12 10.46
N PRO A 72 8.84 3.52 9.94
CA PRO A 72 8.73 3.93 8.55
C PRO A 72 9.65 5.10 8.27
N GLN A 73 10.37 5.05 7.18
CA GLN A 73 11.13 6.20 6.71
C GLN A 73 10.15 7.22 6.14
N TYR A 74 9.67 8.13 7.02
CA TYR A 74 8.73 9.18 6.62
C TYR A 74 9.43 10.17 5.67
N ARG A 75 9.23 9.99 4.38
CA ARG A 75 9.53 10.97 3.35
C ARG A 75 8.28 11.73 2.89
N CYS A 76 7.16 11.56 3.62
CA CYS A 76 5.85 12.11 3.27
C CYS A 76 5.75 13.61 3.49
N ARG A 77 5.03 14.30 2.59
CA ARG A 77 4.69 15.73 2.70
C ARG A 77 3.92 16.10 3.97
N LYS A 78 3.21 15.16 4.60
CA LYS A 78 2.49 15.36 5.87
C LYS A 78 2.80 14.18 6.79
N PRO A 79 3.64 14.36 7.79
CA PRO A 79 3.88 13.32 8.78
C PRO A 79 2.57 12.99 9.51
N LEU A 80 2.29 11.69 9.64
CA LEU A 80 1.17 11.21 10.46
C LEU A 80 1.35 11.68 11.91
N LYS A 81 0.25 11.99 12.60
CA LYS A 81 0.31 12.17 14.05
C LYS A 81 0.82 10.87 14.69
N LYS A 82 1.57 10.99 15.79
CA LYS A 82 2.16 9.85 16.49
C LYS A 82 1.16 8.71 16.78
N LYS A 83 -0.09 9.06 17.12
CA LYS A 83 -1.15 8.07 17.35
C LYS A 83 -1.51 7.32 16.08
N GLU A 84 -1.70 8.03 14.98
CA GLU A 84 -2.04 7.46 13.66
C GLU A 84 -0.88 6.59 13.12
N ALA A 85 0.35 7.08 13.25
CA ALA A 85 1.55 6.33 12.89
C ALA A 85 1.66 5.00 13.65
N ASN A 86 1.45 5.03 14.97
CA ASN A 86 1.47 3.81 15.79
C ASN A 86 0.34 2.84 15.40
N GLN A 87 -0.83 3.35 15.04
CA GLN A 87 -1.96 2.55 14.58
C GLN A 87 -1.65 1.85 13.26
N VAL A 88 -1.14 2.60 12.28
CA VAL A 88 -0.70 2.04 10.98
C VAL A 88 0.37 0.97 11.20
N HIS A 89 1.40 1.29 11.99
CA HIS A 89 2.48 0.35 12.28
C HIS A 89 1.98 -0.97 12.92
N ALA A 90 1.03 -0.89 13.85
CA ALA A 90 0.45 -2.08 14.47
C ALA A 90 -0.35 -2.94 13.47
N LYS A 91 -1.12 -2.30 12.57
CA LYS A 91 -1.89 -3.01 11.53
C LYS A 91 -1.00 -3.63 10.45
N VAL A 92 0.03 -2.93 10.02
CA VAL A 92 1.02 -3.48 9.07
C VAL A 92 1.73 -4.68 9.66
N ARG A 93 2.13 -4.60 10.93
CA ARG A 93 2.76 -5.74 11.63
C ARG A 93 1.82 -6.93 11.69
N GLU A 94 0.57 -6.73 12.08
CA GLU A 94 -0.43 -7.79 12.21
C GLU A 94 -0.67 -8.48 10.86
N TRP A 95 -0.83 -7.70 9.78
CA TRP A 95 -0.97 -8.20 8.43
C TRP A 95 0.28 -8.99 7.98
N LEU A 96 1.49 -8.44 8.23
CA LEU A 96 2.74 -9.08 7.83
C LEU A 96 2.98 -10.40 8.59
N GLU A 97 2.65 -10.45 9.88
CA GLU A 97 2.74 -11.68 10.67
C GLU A 97 1.86 -12.79 10.08
N ARG A 98 0.65 -12.49 9.62
CA ARG A 98 -0.23 -13.45 8.93
C ARG A 98 0.36 -13.91 7.58
N HIS A 99 0.93 -12.96 6.83
CA HIS A 99 1.54 -13.26 5.54
C HIS A 99 2.76 -14.18 5.69
N LEU A 100 3.67 -13.87 6.61
CA LEU A 100 4.85 -14.70 6.88
C LEU A 100 4.48 -16.06 7.46
N GLU A 101 3.41 -16.15 8.22
CA GLU A 101 2.92 -17.41 8.76
C GLU A 101 2.49 -18.38 7.66
N ILE A 102 1.72 -17.91 6.67
CA ILE A 102 1.29 -18.78 5.58
C ILE A 102 2.47 -19.20 4.69
N GLU A 103 3.44 -18.32 4.45
CA GLU A 103 4.67 -18.66 3.75
C GLU A 103 5.45 -19.76 4.50
N LEU A 104 5.59 -19.63 5.83
CA LEU A 104 6.26 -20.63 6.65
C LEU A 104 5.53 -22.00 6.63
N ILE A 105 4.20 -22.01 6.72
CA ILE A 105 3.39 -23.24 6.66
C ILE A 105 3.60 -23.98 5.33
N LEU A 106 3.73 -23.23 4.25
CA LEU A 106 3.94 -23.80 2.91
C LEU A 106 5.41 -24.09 2.59
N GLY A 107 6.37 -23.54 3.35
CA GLY A 107 7.79 -23.62 3.06
C GLY A 107 8.16 -22.75 1.85
N GLU A 108 7.44 -21.64 1.61
CA GLU A 108 7.70 -20.71 0.53
C GLU A 108 8.79 -19.72 0.94
N GLU A 109 9.84 -19.62 0.14
CA GLU A 109 10.87 -18.59 0.27
C GLU A 109 10.72 -17.59 -0.87
N ARG A 110 10.50 -16.32 -0.54
CA ARG A 110 10.43 -15.26 -1.54
C ARG A 110 11.79 -14.62 -1.74
N THR A 111 12.22 -14.60 -2.98
CA THR A 111 13.43 -13.88 -3.40
C THR A 111 13.03 -12.47 -3.85
N LEU A 112 13.65 -11.46 -3.24
CA LEU A 112 13.51 -10.07 -3.65
C LEU A 112 14.37 -9.84 -4.91
N THR A 113 13.74 -9.45 -6.00
CA THR A 113 14.38 -9.18 -7.30
C THR A 113 14.20 -7.72 -7.70
N LEU A 114 15.01 -6.85 -7.11
CA LEU A 114 15.01 -5.42 -7.42
C LEU A 114 16.11 -5.09 -8.44
N PRO A 115 15.85 -4.12 -9.35
CA PRO A 115 16.88 -3.53 -10.17
C PRO A 115 18.06 -3.02 -9.35
N SER A 116 19.27 -3.07 -9.93
CA SER A 116 20.46 -2.63 -9.20
C SER A 116 20.37 -1.12 -8.90
N LYS A 117 20.92 -0.71 -7.76
CA LYS A 117 20.94 0.71 -7.37
C LYS A 117 21.69 1.57 -8.39
N GLU A 118 22.69 1.00 -9.06
CA GLU A 118 23.45 1.71 -10.10
C GLU A 118 22.58 2.05 -11.33
N THR A 119 21.65 1.15 -11.71
CA THR A 119 20.73 1.39 -12.83
C THR A 119 19.66 2.43 -12.51
N CYS A 120 19.42 2.67 -11.23
CA CYS A 120 18.44 3.64 -10.72
C CYS A 120 19.07 4.93 -10.16
N ARG A 121 20.35 5.20 -10.45
CA ARG A 121 21.01 6.46 -10.10
C ARG A 121 20.56 7.58 -11.03
N VAL A 122 20.06 8.68 -10.48
CA VAL A 122 19.42 9.76 -11.24
C VAL A 122 19.86 11.13 -10.72
N ALA A 123 20.19 12.04 -11.65
CA ALA A 123 20.57 13.42 -11.35
C ALA A 123 19.79 14.44 -12.17
N SER A 124 18.81 14.00 -12.96
CA SER A 124 18.02 14.86 -13.83
C SER A 124 16.62 14.26 -14.08
N PRO A 125 15.66 15.11 -14.51
CA PRO A 125 14.34 14.64 -14.90
C PRO A 125 14.33 13.57 -16.01
N ASP A 126 15.20 13.68 -17.02
CA ASP A 126 15.31 12.67 -18.08
C ASP A 126 15.91 11.37 -17.54
N GLY A 127 16.89 11.45 -16.63
CA GLY A 127 17.41 10.27 -15.94
C GLY A 127 16.37 9.49 -15.15
N ILE A 128 15.36 10.17 -14.59
CA ILE A 128 14.25 9.53 -13.90
C ILE A 128 13.34 8.76 -14.89
N GLU A 129 13.06 9.35 -16.05
CA GLU A 129 12.33 8.69 -17.15
C GLU A 129 13.06 7.40 -17.60
N ASP A 130 14.37 7.51 -17.79
CA ASP A 130 15.21 6.38 -18.20
C ASP A 130 15.27 5.30 -17.11
N ALA A 131 15.32 5.69 -15.83
CA ALA A 131 15.27 4.73 -14.72
C ALA A 131 13.93 3.96 -14.70
N ALA A 132 12.79 4.67 -14.80
CA ALA A 132 11.49 4.03 -14.86
C ALA A 132 11.38 3.07 -16.08
N ARG A 133 11.95 3.47 -17.22
CA ARG A 133 11.99 2.62 -18.41
C ARG A 133 12.83 1.37 -18.19
N ARG A 134 14.04 1.49 -17.62
CA ARG A 134 14.90 0.33 -17.30
C ARG A 134 14.22 -0.64 -16.34
N VAL A 135 13.53 -0.15 -15.31
CA VAL A 135 12.77 -1.00 -14.39
C VAL A 135 11.70 -1.79 -15.15
N ARG A 136 10.95 -1.14 -16.06
CA ARG A 136 9.95 -1.83 -16.88
C ARG A 136 10.58 -2.88 -17.79
N ASP A 137 11.74 -2.60 -18.37
CA ASP A 137 12.46 -3.52 -19.26
C ASP A 137 13.01 -4.73 -18.46
N GLU A 138 13.65 -4.50 -17.29
CA GLU A 138 14.14 -5.57 -16.42
C GLU A 138 13.00 -6.47 -15.90
N TRP A 139 11.85 -5.90 -15.62
CA TRP A 139 10.66 -6.61 -15.19
C TRP A 139 9.78 -7.12 -16.35
N SER A 140 10.25 -6.96 -17.58
CA SER A 140 9.57 -7.41 -18.80
C SER A 140 8.13 -6.89 -18.97
N LEU A 141 7.85 -5.69 -18.46
CA LEU A 141 6.51 -5.06 -18.50
C LEU A 141 6.19 -4.42 -19.86
N GLY A 142 7.18 -4.22 -20.74
CA GLY A 142 6.99 -3.53 -22.00
C GLY A 142 6.50 -2.09 -21.85
N LEU A 143 5.76 -1.59 -22.85
CA LEU A 143 5.24 -0.23 -22.89
C LEU A 143 3.74 -0.12 -22.61
N ASP A 144 3.03 -1.23 -22.60
CA ASP A 144 1.58 -1.25 -22.42
C ASP A 144 1.15 -0.91 -20.99
N PRO A 145 -0.12 -0.56 -20.77
CA PRO A 145 -0.64 -0.36 -19.43
C PRO A 145 -0.38 -1.57 -18.53
N ILE A 146 0.06 -1.31 -17.31
CA ILE A 146 0.21 -2.36 -16.29
C ILE A 146 -1.19 -2.79 -15.86
N GLU A 147 -1.50 -4.07 -15.93
CA GLU A 147 -2.82 -4.59 -15.56
C GLU A 147 -3.06 -4.45 -14.05
N ASN A 148 -2.14 -4.94 -13.22
CA ASN A 148 -2.20 -4.87 -11.77
C ASN A 148 -0.81 -4.51 -11.21
N VAL A 149 -0.68 -3.35 -10.56
CA VAL A 149 0.60 -2.89 -9.99
C VAL A 149 0.97 -3.70 -8.76
N MET A 150 -0.02 -4.12 -7.93
CA MET A 150 0.25 -4.93 -6.74
C MET A 150 0.84 -6.29 -7.12
N ASP A 151 0.25 -6.96 -8.12
CA ASP A 151 0.74 -8.26 -8.59
C ASP A 151 2.17 -8.13 -9.16
N VAL A 152 2.47 -7.06 -9.88
CA VAL A 152 3.84 -6.80 -10.37
C VAL A 152 4.82 -6.66 -9.19
N LEU A 153 4.49 -5.91 -8.15
CA LEU A 153 5.33 -5.75 -6.96
C LEU A 153 5.53 -7.09 -6.24
N GLU A 154 4.46 -7.87 -6.08
CA GLU A 154 4.50 -9.17 -5.42
C GLU A 154 5.31 -10.21 -6.21
N GLN A 155 5.25 -10.20 -7.54
CA GLN A 155 6.07 -11.06 -8.41
C GLN A 155 7.57 -10.81 -8.22
N HIS A 156 7.96 -9.58 -7.87
CA HIS A 156 9.35 -9.21 -7.61
C HIS A 156 9.73 -9.27 -6.13
N GLY A 157 8.92 -9.91 -5.29
CA GLY A 157 9.21 -10.19 -3.88
C GLY A 157 8.88 -9.07 -2.91
N ILE A 158 8.31 -7.94 -3.37
CA ILE A 158 7.81 -6.88 -2.51
C ILE A 158 6.43 -7.29 -1.99
N ARG A 159 6.27 -7.40 -0.67
CA ARG A 159 4.95 -7.69 -0.09
C ARG A 159 4.11 -6.43 -0.05
N VAL A 160 2.88 -6.52 -0.53
CA VAL A 160 1.93 -5.40 -0.55
C VAL A 160 0.77 -5.69 0.39
N GLY A 161 0.62 -4.84 1.42
CA GLY A 161 -0.45 -4.94 2.41
C GLY A 161 -1.53 -3.88 2.19
N VAL A 162 -2.77 -4.32 2.02
CA VAL A 162 -3.94 -3.42 2.07
C VAL A 162 -4.45 -3.41 3.50
N ILE A 163 -4.47 -2.24 4.14
CA ILE A 163 -4.86 -2.09 5.53
C ILE A 163 -5.92 -1.00 5.70
N ASP A 164 -6.84 -1.21 6.63
CA ASP A 164 -7.74 -0.13 7.05
C ASP A 164 -6.97 0.85 7.91
N ALA A 165 -6.81 2.06 7.44
CA ALA A 165 -6.00 3.09 8.08
C ALA A 165 -6.75 4.42 8.12
N PRO A 166 -6.31 5.40 8.96
CA PRO A 166 -6.90 6.74 8.93
C PRO A 166 -6.80 7.39 7.53
N ASP A 167 -7.76 8.25 7.18
CA ASP A 167 -7.82 8.97 5.88
C ASP A 167 -6.58 9.83 5.58
N THR A 168 -5.77 10.11 6.63
CA THR A 168 -4.49 10.82 6.51
C THR A 168 -3.35 9.94 6.00
N PHE A 169 -3.55 8.63 5.97
CA PHE A 169 -2.60 7.65 5.47
C PHE A 169 -2.99 7.22 4.04
N ASP A 170 -2.07 7.30 3.12
CA ASP A 170 -2.24 6.81 1.75
C ASP A 170 -1.47 5.51 1.51
N ALA A 171 -0.13 5.57 1.57
CA ALA A 171 0.78 4.43 1.48
C ALA A 171 2.11 4.76 2.14
N LEU A 172 2.85 3.73 2.56
CA LEU A 172 4.20 3.85 3.10
C LEU A 172 4.99 2.54 2.92
N THR A 173 6.29 2.70 2.74
CA THR A 173 7.25 1.59 2.76
C THR A 173 7.80 1.39 4.17
N PHE A 174 7.76 0.15 4.62
CA PHE A 174 8.37 -0.35 5.84
C PHE A 174 9.44 -1.38 5.51
N TYR A 175 10.29 -1.70 6.47
CA TYR A 175 11.25 -2.78 6.33
C TYR A 175 11.12 -3.74 7.51
N TYR A 176 11.25 -5.04 7.28
CA TYR A 176 11.38 -6.03 8.33
C TYR A 176 12.68 -6.81 8.15
N ASP A 177 13.20 -7.37 9.27
CA ASP A 177 14.48 -8.09 9.30
C ASP A 177 15.60 -7.30 8.58
N ASP A 178 15.66 -6.01 8.89
CA ASP A 178 16.64 -5.00 8.49
C ASP A 178 16.73 -4.68 6.98
N ASN A 179 16.09 -5.44 6.07
CA ASN A 179 16.32 -5.19 4.64
C ASN A 179 15.17 -5.57 3.69
N THR A 180 14.10 -6.22 4.14
CA THR A 180 13.03 -6.65 3.24
C THR A 180 11.91 -5.60 3.21
N PRO A 181 11.64 -4.98 2.04
CA PRO A 181 10.62 -3.95 1.92
C PRO A 181 9.21 -4.53 1.94
N VAL A 182 8.31 -3.78 2.57
CA VAL A 182 6.89 -4.02 2.59
C VAL A 182 6.20 -2.70 2.29
N ILE A 183 5.31 -2.67 1.33
CA ILE A 183 4.50 -1.49 1.02
C ILE A 183 3.10 -1.71 1.59
N ALA A 184 2.68 -0.80 2.47
CA ALA A 184 1.31 -0.78 2.98
C ALA A 184 0.52 0.34 2.30
N VAL A 185 -0.71 0.07 1.89
CA VAL A 185 -1.63 1.03 1.27
C VAL A 185 -2.97 1.01 1.98
N ASN A 186 -3.60 2.19 2.08
CA ASN A 186 -4.90 2.31 2.73
C ASN A 186 -6.01 1.71 1.85
N ASN A 187 -6.85 0.89 2.46
CA ASN A 187 -8.00 0.24 1.82
C ASN A 187 -9.00 1.25 1.20
N ASP A 188 -9.15 2.45 1.79
CA ASP A 188 -10.09 3.46 1.30
C ASP A 188 -9.52 4.33 0.14
N THR A 189 -8.28 4.06 -0.30
CA THR A 189 -7.66 4.83 -1.39
C THR A 189 -8.28 4.47 -2.74
N PRO A 190 -8.76 5.45 -3.55
CA PRO A 190 -9.26 5.19 -4.91
C PRO A 190 -8.22 4.49 -5.78
N GLY A 191 -8.65 3.59 -6.69
CA GLY A 191 -7.75 2.71 -7.44
C GLY A 191 -6.66 3.43 -8.24
N ASP A 192 -6.97 4.56 -8.89
CA ASP A 192 -5.98 5.38 -9.61
C ASP A 192 -4.92 6.01 -8.68
N ARG A 193 -5.34 6.44 -7.49
CA ARG A 193 -4.45 6.97 -6.47
C ARG A 193 -3.64 5.86 -5.80
N GLN A 194 -4.26 4.71 -5.54
CA GLN A 194 -3.61 3.52 -5.00
C GLN A 194 -2.44 3.08 -5.92
N ARG A 195 -2.68 2.94 -7.22
CA ARG A 195 -1.66 2.59 -8.22
C ARG A 195 -0.52 3.60 -8.25
N PHE A 196 -0.86 4.90 -8.23
CA PHE A 196 0.14 5.95 -8.22
C PHE A 196 0.99 5.93 -6.95
N ASN A 197 0.38 5.74 -5.80
CA ASN A 197 1.08 5.66 -4.52
C ASN A 197 2.02 4.44 -4.47
N LEU A 198 1.59 3.27 -4.96
CA LEU A 198 2.45 2.08 -5.04
C LEU A 198 3.67 2.33 -5.94
N ALA A 199 3.48 2.95 -7.10
CA ALA A 199 4.56 3.31 -7.99
C ALA A 199 5.49 4.40 -7.40
N HIS A 200 4.93 5.31 -6.58
CA HIS A 200 5.69 6.33 -5.86
C HIS A 200 6.57 5.71 -4.76
N GLU A 201 6.02 4.79 -3.96
CA GLU A 201 6.79 4.04 -2.96
C GLU A 201 7.88 3.18 -3.62
N LEU A 202 7.60 2.58 -4.78
CA LEU A 202 8.61 1.91 -5.59
C LEU A 202 9.72 2.88 -6.03
N GLY A 203 9.38 4.10 -6.40
CA GLY A 203 10.35 5.15 -6.72
C GLY A 203 11.29 5.44 -5.55
N HIS A 204 10.77 5.58 -4.33
CA HIS A 204 11.59 5.76 -3.12
C HIS A 204 12.48 4.55 -2.82
N LEU A 205 12.00 3.35 -3.12
CA LEU A 205 12.74 2.12 -2.90
C LEU A 205 13.93 1.97 -3.86
N LEU A 206 13.75 2.37 -5.12
CA LEU A 206 14.71 2.10 -6.19
C LEU A 206 15.67 3.27 -6.46
N LEU A 207 15.17 4.52 -6.46
CA LEU A 207 15.94 5.66 -6.92
C LEU A 207 17.08 6.02 -5.96
N GLN A 208 18.26 6.23 -6.52
CA GLN A 208 19.36 6.93 -5.87
C GLN A 208 19.45 8.35 -6.47
N VAL A 209 18.92 9.31 -5.73
CA VAL A 209 18.82 10.70 -6.21
C VAL A 209 20.09 11.45 -5.87
N GLU A 210 20.71 12.06 -6.88
CA GLU A 210 21.94 12.86 -6.79
C GLU A 210 21.72 14.26 -7.37
N GLY A 211 22.73 15.12 -7.28
CA GLY A 211 22.74 16.41 -7.98
C GLY A 211 21.76 17.46 -7.45
N GLY A 212 21.25 17.31 -6.22
CA GLY A 212 20.32 18.29 -5.63
C GLY A 212 18.89 18.20 -6.15
N VAL A 213 18.53 17.12 -6.86
CA VAL A 213 17.15 16.83 -7.23
C VAL A 213 16.35 16.51 -5.96
N ASP A 214 15.14 17.04 -5.85
CA ASP A 214 14.23 16.72 -4.74
C ASP A 214 13.73 15.27 -4.83
N GLU A 215 13.92 14.49 -3.77
CA GLU A 215 13.59 13.07 -3.73
C GLU A 215 12.08 12.80 -3.93
N GLU A 216 11.21 13.65 -3.36
CA GLU A 216 9.77 13.54 -3.51
C GLU A 216 9.34 13.83 -4.96
N ALA A 217 9.91 14.87 -5.55
CA ALA A 217 9.65 15.19 -6.96
C ALA A 217 10.16 14.07 -7.87
N ALA A 218 11.31 13.47 -7.55
CA ALA A 218 11.86 12.34 -8.29
C ALA A 218 10.94 11.11 -8.21
N ALA A 219 10.47 10.74 -7.01
CA ALA A 219 9.55 9.63 -6.83
C ALA A 219 8.20 9.87 -7.52
N HIS A 220 7.66 11.08 -7.46
CA HIS A 220 6.45 11.45 -8.21
C HIS A 220 6.63 11.31 -9.72
N ARG A 221 7.74 11.81 -10.26
CA ARG A 221 8.04 11.68 -11.68
C ARG A 221 8.25 10.23 -12.10
N PHE A 222 8.97 9.47 -11.28
CA PHE A 222 9.16 8.03 -11.50
C PHE A 222 7.82 7.31 -11.55
N ALA A 223 6.92 7.55 -10.59
CA ALA A 223 5.58 6.94 -10.56
C ALA A 223 4.81 7.21 -11.86
N ALA A 224 4.79 8.45 -12.31
CA ALA A 224 4.13 8.83 -13.56
C ALA A 224 4.78 8.17 -14.78
N ALA A 225 6.12 8.07 -14.83
CA ALA A 225 6.87 7.43 -15.91
C ALA A 225 6.76 5.90 -15.90
N PHE A 226 6.71 5.30 -14.71
CA PHE A 226 6.52 3.86 -14.53
C PHE A 226 5.11 3.43 -14.98
N LEU A 227 4.07 4.19 -14.60
CA LEU A 227 2.70 3.89 -15.02
C LEU A 227 2.48 4.20 -16.51
N VAL A 228 3.03 5.32 -17.00
CA VAL A 228 2.86 5.79 -18.38
C VAL A 228 4.21 6.19 -18.94
N PRO A 229 4.91 5.32 -19.68
CA PRO A 229 6.18 5.68 -20.33
C PRO A 229 6.08 6.91 -21.20
N LYS A 230 7.17 7.68 -21.28
CA LYS A 230 7.26 8.95 -22.05
C LYS A 230 6.79 8.79 -23.49
N GLU A 231 7.22 7.72 -24.14
CA GLU A 231 6.86 7.40 -25.52
C GLU A 231 5.35 7.21 -25.68
N MET A 232 4.73 6.56 -24.69
CA MET A 232 3.29 6.29 -24.70
C MET A 232 2.49 7.54 -24.37
N ALA A 233 2.97 8.40 -23.48
CA ALA A 233 2.33 9.70 -23.25
C ALA A 233 2.31 10.54 -24.53
N PHE A 234 3.41 10.58 -25.30
CA PHE A 234 3.45 11.25 -26.60
C PHE A 234 2.56 10.57 -27.66
N ARG A 235 2.45 9.25 -27.64
CA ARG A 235 1.56 8.50 -28.53
C ARG A 235 0.10 8.81 -28.26
N GLU A 236 -0.30 8.88 -27.00
CA GLU A 236 -1.69 9.13 -26.59
C GLU A 236 -2.11 10.60 -26.79
N LEU A 237 -1.27 11.54 -26.40
CA LEU A 237 -1.58 12.96 -26.38
C LEU A 237 -1.04 13.74 -27.57
N GLY A 238 -0.04 13.20 -28.30
CA GLY A 238 0.72 13.91 -29.33
C GLY A 238 1.90 14.69 -28.78
N GLN A 239 2.79 15.16 -29.69
CA GLN A 239 4.05 15.82 -29.32
C GLN A 239 3.85 17.22 -28.73
N ARG A 240 2.90 17.98 -29.26
CA ARG A 240 2.56 19.33 -28.80
C ARG A 240 1.09 19.62 -29.00
N ARG A 241 0.45 20.10 -27.96
CA ARG A 241 -0.98 20.42 -27.98
C ARG A 241 -1.22 21.82 -27.45
N ARG A 242 -2.09 22.55 -28.13
CA ARG A 242 -2.57 23.87 -27.65
C ARG A 242 -3.64 23.74 -26.57
N ASN A 243 -4.37 22.63 -26.57
CA ASN A 243 -5.40 22.31 -25.60
C ASN A 243 -5.63 20.79 -25.54
N ILE A 244 -6.05 20.28 -24.39
CA ILE A 244 -6.52 18.91 -24.17
C ILE A 244 -7.88 19.00 -23.50
N SER A 245 -8.85 18.21 -23.98
CA SER A 245 -10.14 18.12 -23.34
C SER A 245 -10.05 17.31 -22.06
N PRO A 246 -10.69 17.69 -20.94
CA PRO A 246 -10.78 16.86 -19.75
C PRO A 246 -11.32 15.45 -20.03
N ARG A 247 -12.16 15.30 -21.07
CA ARG A 247 -12.67 13.99 -21.49
C ARG A 247 -11.56 13.08 -22.05
N GLU A 248 -10.53 13.64 -22.68
CA GLU A 248 -9.35 12.87 -23.11
C GLU A 248 -8.64 12.31 -21.88
N PHE A 249 -8.39 13.11 -20.85
CA PHE A 249 -7.79 12.64 -19.58
C PHE A 249 -8.66 11.57 -18.90
N TYR A 250 -9.99 11.71 -18.93
CA TYR A 250 -10.89 10.69 -18.39
C TYR A 250 -10.74 9.34 -19.10
N LEU A 251 -10.68 9.33 -20.43
CA LEU A 251 -10.49 8.09 -21.20
C LEU A 251 -9.11 7.48 -20.92
N LEU A 252 -8.07 8.33 -20.86
CA LEU A 252 -6.71 7.90 -20.55
C LEU A 252 -6.56 7.37 -19.11
N LYS A 253 -7.31 7.94 -18.16
CA LYS A 253 -7.39 7.40 -16.79
C LYS A 253 -7.81 5.92 -16.80
N HIS A 254 -8.89 5.59 -17.51
CA HIS A 254 -9.38 4.21 -17.56
C HIS A 254 -8.48 3.28 -18.36
N LYS A 255 -7.75 3.80 -19.35
CA LYS A 255 -6.82 3.02 -20.15
C LYS A 255 -5.52 2.70 -19.40
N TRP A 256 -4.99 3.66 -18.64
CA TRP A 256 -3.66 3.58 -18.05
C TRP A 256 -3.67 3.42 -16.52
N GLY A 257 -4.82 3.56 -15.90
CA GLY A 257 -4.94 3.47 -14.44
C GLY A 257 -4.29 4.63 -13.68
N MET A 258 -4.19 5.80 -14.28
CA MET A 258 -3.60 7.01 -13.69
C MET A 258 -4.61 8.17 -13.73
N SER A 259 -4.76 8.89 -12.62
CA SER A 259 -5.78 9.95 -12.46
C SER A 259 -5.70 11.04 -13.55
N MET A 260 -6.82 11.72 -13.82
CA MET A 260 -6.86 12.87 -14.74
C MET A 260 -5.90 13.97 -14.31
N SER A 261 -5.77 14.20 -13.01
CA SER A 261 -4.83 15.17 -12.43
C SER A 261 -3.38 14.78 -12.71
N ALA A 262 -3.03 13.51 -12.56
CA ALA A 262 -1.69 13.00 -12.87
C ALA A 262 -1.39 13.07 -14.37
N TRP A 263 -2.36 12.80 -15.24
CA TRP A 263 -2.23 13.00 -16.68
C TRP A 263 -1.99 14.46 -17.09
N LEU A 264 -2.71 15.39 -16.47
CA LEU A 264 -2.49 16.83 -16.69
C LEU A 264 -1.07 17.24 -16.26
N HIS A 265 -0.61 16.77 -15.12
CA HIS A 265 0.74 17.00 -14.62
C HIS A 265 1.78 16.43 -15.61
N ARG A 266 1.59 15.17 -16.02
CA ARG A 266 2.46 14.46 -16.98
C ARG A 266 2.56 15.20 -18.33
N ALA A 267 1.44 15.67 -18.86
CA ALA A 267 1.42 16.44 -20.10
C ALA A 267 2.19 17.77 -20.00
N ALA A 268 2.15 18.42 -18.84
CA ALA A 268 2.91 19.64 -18.58
C ALA A 268 4.41 19.36 -18.40
N GLU A 269 4.78 18.33 -17.63
CA GLU A 269 6.18 17.92 -17.40
C GLU A 269 6.91 17.53 -18.69
N LEU A 270 6.23 16.81 -19.58
CA LEU A 270 6.78 16.39 -20.86
C LEU A 270 6.74 17.50 -21.92
N GLY A 271 6.23 18.70 -21.59
CA GLY A 271 6.12 19.81 -22.53
C GLY A 271 5.13 19.57 -23.68
N ILE A 272 4.21 18.61 -23.53
CA ILE A 272 3.11 18.36 -24.48
C ILE A 272 2.18 19.58 -24.52
N ILE A 273 1.93 20.20 -23.38
CA ILE A 273 1.18 21.45 -23.25
C ILE A 273 2.06 22.55 -22.66
N SER A 274 1.78 23.81 -23.02
CA SER A 274 2.46 24.96 -22.45
C SER A 274 2.07 25.18 -20.98
N LYS A 275 2.92 25.89 -20.23
CA LYS A 275 2.64 26.29 -18.84
C LYS A 275 1.30 27.02 -18.71
N SER A 276 1.02 27.96 -19.62
CA SER A 276 -0.25 28.71 -19.62
C SER A 276 -1.46 27.82 -19.88
N THR A 277 -1.33 26.79 -20.73
CA THR A 277 -2.40 25.81 -20.95
C THR A 277 -2.62 24.95 -19.70
N ALA A 278 -1.55 24.51 -19.05
CA ALA A 278 -1.62 23.74 -17.80
C ALA A 278 -2.30 24.56 -16.69
N GLU A 279 -1.92 25.83 -16.49
CA GLU A 279 -2.53 26.73 -15.49
C GLU A 279 -4.04 26.91 -15.71
N ARG A 280 -4.45 27.08 -16.96
CA ARG A 280 -5.88 27.18 -17.32
C ARG A 280 -6.64 25.87 -17.01
N LEU A 281 -6.05 24.73 -17.33
CA LEU A 281 -6.66 23.44 -17.04
C LEU A 281 -6.72 23.18 -15.52
N TRP A 282 -5.67 23.54 -14.77
CA TRP A 282 -5.69 23.48 -13.31
C TRP A 282 -6.77 24.37 -12.70
N THR A 283 -6.98 25.57 -13.25
CA THR A 283 -8.10 26.44 -12.83
C THR A 283 -9.44 25.75 -13.03
N LEU A 284 -9.65 25.11 -14.18
CA LEU A 284 -10.87 24.33 -14.45
C LEU A 284 -11.04 23.17 -13.49
N PHE A 285 -9.96 22.41 -13.20
CA PHE A 285 -10.00 21.30 -12.25
C PHE A 285 -10.35 21.77 -10.83
N ASN A 286 -9.79 22.89 -10.38
CA ASN A 286 -10.10 23.48 -9.08
C ASN A 286 -11.53 23.96 -8.99
N GLN A 287 -12.05 24.66 -10.01
CA GLN A 287 -13.44 25.14 -10.07
C GLN A 287 -14.45 24.01 -9.96
N ASN A 288 -14.15 22.86 -10.57
CA ASN A 288 -15.01 21.67 -10.55
C ASN A 288 -14.69 20.70 -9.39
N LYS A 289 -13.73 21.03 -8.50
CA LYS A 289 -13.24 20.16 -7.42
C LYS A 289 -12.75 18.79 -7.89
N TRP A 290 -12.27 18.68 -9.12
CA TRP A 290 -11.79 17.41 -9.67
C TRP A 290 -10.47 16.92 -9.07
N ARG A 291 -9.79 17.75 -8.30
CA ARG A 291 -8.64 17.32 -7.50
C ARG A 291 -9.05 16.50 -6.27
N GLU A 292 -10.27 16.71 -5.78
CA GLU A 292 -10.83 15.98 -4.63
C GLU A 292 -11.63 14.76 -5.12
N ARG A 293 -12.46 14.98 -6.13
CA ARG A 293 -13.30 13.93 -6.72
C ARG A 293 -13.41 14.13 -8.23
N GLU A 294 -12.76 13.24 -8.97
CA GLU A 294 -12.82 13.24 -10.43
C GLU A 294 -14.20 12.82 -10.94
N PRO A 295 -14.61 13.32 -12.12
CA PRO A 295 -15.92 12.97 -12.69
C PRO A 295 -15.96 11.54 -13.21
N GLY A 296 -17.18 10.99 -13.32
CA GLY A 296 -17.46 9.70 -13.91
C GLY A 296 -17.24 8.52 -12.96
N VAL A 297 -17.02 7.34 -13.53
CA VAL A 297 -16.83 6.10 -12.77
C VAL A 297 -15.41 6.08 -12.16
N PRO A 298 -15.27 5.80 -10.86
CA PRO A 298 -13.94 5.61 -10.27
C PRO A 298 -13.29 4.35 -10.83
N LEU A 299 -11.95 4.32 -10.84
CA LEU A 299 -11.20 3.10 -11.09
C LEU A 299 -11.37 2.13 -9.92
N PRO A 300 -11.59 0.85 -10.18
CA PRO A 300 -11.62 -0.15 -9.12
C PRO A 300 -10.26 -0.21 -8.42
N GLN A 301 -10.30 -0.54 -7.15
CA GLN A 301 -9.09 -0.80 -6.36
C GLN A 301 -8.45 -2.12 -6.81
N GLU A 302 -7.12 -2.18 -6.73
CA GLU A 302 -6.38 -3.42 -6.83
C GLU A 302 -6.33 -4.10 -5.46
N HIS A 303 -6.29 -5.43 -5.47
CA HIS A 303 -6.12 -6.24 -4.28
C HIS A 303 -4.98 -7.22 -4.50
N PRO A 304 -4.06 -7.41 -3.54
CA PRO A 304 -2.97 -8.35 -3.65
C PRO A 304 -3.54 -9.78 -3.67
N THR A 305 -3.15 -10.56 -4.66
CA THR A 305 -3.70 -11.91 -4.87
C THR A 305 -2.86 -13.01 -4.21
N ASN A 306 -1.58 -12.75 -3.99
CA ASN A 306 -0.64 -13.77 -3.56
C ASN A 306 -0.99 -14.40 -2.20
N MET A 307 -1.24 -13.60 -1.18
CA MET A 307 -1.59 -14.13 0.16
C MET A 307 -2.84 -15.01 0.08
N LYS A 308 -3.84 -14.61 -0.70
CA LYS A 308 -5.07 -15.38 -0.90
C LYS A 308 -4.80 -16.71 -1.58
N LEU A 309 -3.95 -16.72 -2.61
CA LEU A 309 -3.54 -17.95 -3.29
C LEU A 309 -2.78 -18.90 -2.37
N LEU A 310 -1.86 -18.40 -1.54
CA LEU A 310 -1.13 -19.20 -0.55
C LEU A 310 -2.08 -19.83 0.48
N VAL A 311 -3.03 -19.06 1.00
CA VAL A 311 -4.02 -19.56 1.95
C VAL A 311 -4.92 -20.63 1.33
N LEU A 312 -5.41 -20.40 0.12
CA LEU A 312 -6.23 -21.38 -0.61
C LEU A 312 -5.45 -22.66 -0.91
N ARG A 313 -4.17 -22.56 -1.28
CA ARG A 313 -3.29 -23.72 -1.48
C ARG A 313 -3.10 -24.49 -0.17
N ALA A 314 -2.77 -23.82 0.92
CA ALA A 314 -2.60 -24.50 2.22
C ALA A 314 -3.88 -25.18 2.70
N LEU A 315 -5.05 -24.57 2.42
CA LEU A 315 -6.35 -25.16 2.71
C LEU A 315 -6.61 -26.41 1.86
N SER A 316 -6.36 -26.35 0.55
CA SER A 316 -6.54 -27.48 -0.38
C SER A 316 -5.57 -28.64 -0.06
N GLU A 317 -4.34 -28.34 0.35
CA GLU A 317 -3.34 -29.31 0.81
C GLU A 317 -3.60 -29.80 2.25
N LYS A 318 -4.69 -29.36 2.90
CA LYS A 318 -5.07 -29.72 4.29
C LYS A 318 -4.00 -29.38 5.34
N LYS A 319 -3.14 -28.41 5.06
CA LYS A 319 -2.15 -27.91 6.02
C LYS A 319 -2.76 -26.99 7.07
N ILE A 320 -3.88 -26.34 6.72
CA ILE A 320 -4.66 -25.50 7.64
C ILE A 320 -6.15 -25.86 7.58
N SER A 321 -6.88 -25.51 8.63
CA SER A 321 -8.35 -25.62 8.66
C SER A 321 -9.01 -24.42 7.97
N THR A 322 -10.31 -24.55 7.64
CA THR A 322 -11.12 -23.43 7.10
C THR A 322 -11.15 -22.24 8.06
N SER A 323 -11.28 -22.49 9.38
CA SER A 323 -11.25 -21.45 10.40
C SER A 323 -9.89 -20.73 10.41
N ARG A 324 -8.78 -21.47 10.26
CA ARG A 324 -7.44 -20.86 10.17
C ARG A 324 -7.26 -20.07 8.87
N ALA A 325 -7.78 -20.59 7.75
CA ALA A 325 -7.75 -19.86 6.48
C ALA A 325 -8.49 -18.52 6.59
N GLN A 326 -9.67 -18.50 7.17
CA GLN A 326 -10.44 -17.28 7.40
C GLN A 326 -9.68 -16.29 8.31
N GLU A 327 -9.04 -16.78 9.37
CA GLU A 327 -8.22 -15.94 10.24
C GLU A 327 -7.03 -15.29 9.49
N LEU A 328 -6.29 -16.09 8.72
CA LEU A 328 -5.15 -15.59 7.92
C LEU A 328 -5.59 -14.56 6.89
N LEU A 329 -6.79 -14.69 6.32
CA LEU A 329 -7.38 -13.70 5.41
C LEU A 329 -8.02 -12.49 6.12
N GLY A 330 -7.86 -12.37 7.47
CA GLY A 330 -8.39 -11.22 8.22
C GLY A 330 -9.90 -11.23 8.40
N GLY A 331 -10.53 -12.40 8.35
CA GLY A 331 -11.97 -12.61 8.51
C GLY A 331 -12.72 -12.81 7.20
N GLU A 332 -12.07 -12.63 6.04
CA GLU A 332 -12.69 -12.93 4.74
C GLU A 332 -12.94 -14.43 4.58
N GLN A 333 -14.06 -14.77 3.98
CA GLN A 333 -14.39 -16.17 3.68
C GLN A 333 -13.49 -16.68 2.53
N PRO A 334 -12.84 -17.85 2.66
CA PRO A 334 -11.94 -18.38 1.63
C PRO A 334 -12.57 -18.68 0.27
N GLY A 335 -13.88 -18.55 0.09
CA GLY A 335 -14.61 -18.99 -1.11
C GLY A 335 -15.63 -18.01 -1.70
N GLU A 336 -15.96 -16.88 -1.07
CA GLU A 336 -17.14 -16.09 -1.48
C GLU A 336 -16.96 -15.20 -2.71
N GLN A 337 -15.75 -14.90 -3.17
CA GLN A 337 -15.57 -14.03 -4.35
C GLN A 337 -15.37 -14.76 -5.70
N CYS A 338 -15.28 -16.08 -5.69
CA CYS A 338 -15.02 -16.85 -6.93
C CYS A 338 -16.23 -17.56 -7.55
N VAL A 339 -17.42 -17.51 -6.96
CA VAL A 339 -18.56 -18.37 -7.37
C VAL A 339 -19.67 -17.64 -8.13
N GLU A 340 -19.66 -16.30 -8.20
CA GLU A 340 -20.71 -15.57 -8.94
C GLU A 340 -20.48 -15.45 -10.46
N SER A 341 -19.43 -16.06 -11.01
CA SER A 341 -19.12 -15.97 -12.45
C SER A 341 -18.66 -17.28 -13.12
N PHE A 342 -19.08 -18.44 -12.64
CA PHE A 342 -18.93 -19.72 -13.36
C PHE A 342 -20.26 -20.33 -13.72
#